data_4803f1542bace9ed5652fe99750d73fc
#
_entry.id   4803f1542bace9ed5652fe99750d73fc
#
_cell.length_a   1.000
_cell.length_b   1.000
_cell.length_c   1.000
_cell.angle_alpha   90.00
_cell.angle_beta   90.00
_cell.angle_gamma   90.00
#
_symmetry.space_group_name_H-M   'P 1'
#
loop_
_entity.id
_entity.type
_entity.pdbx_description
1 polymer ?
#
loop_
_entity_poly.entity_id
_entity_poly.type
_entity_poly.pdbx_seq_one_letter_code
_entity_poly.pdbx_strand_id
1 'polypeptide(L)'
;MRRLGRASAVDRLETVEERLIECAAAAREELGLPGLSLRSARLCRDKPAMKQALREARIPCAESAAVASLGALREFALRQGFPLILKPIAGLGSQQTFRVESMAELDRAAQALGVHRGEAAAVEEFVEGHEGFYDTISIAGEPRLEFISHYYPSVLEALSNRAIAPQIAATNRVGMESYRELRELGRKVIRTLGIETSATHMEWFFGPKGLKISEIGARPPGERIWDLYCVGNDLDLYGAWASAVLRGRVEAVPSRRLATGSVQVRPEGDGRVSGYEHLGEVLERIRPWVFAKEIPAVGRATVAIEKGYLANAWFRLRHTDYDELCELMNWIGRTLKVRVR
;
A
#
# COMPACT_ATOMS: atom_id res chain seq x y z
N MET A 1 8.10 9.07 26.27
CA MET A 1 8.00 7.67 26.75
C MET A 1 8.69 7.44 28.11
N ARG A 2 9.99 7.74 28.30
CA ARG A 2 10.67 7.59 29.63
C ARG A 2 9.95 8.28 30.79
N ARG A 3 9.33 9.47 30.59
CA ARG A 3 8.53 10.15 31.61
C ARG A 3 7.22 9.44 31.95
N LEU A 4 6.53 8.87 30.94
CA LEU A 4 5.28 8.12 31.15
C LEU A 4 5.54 6.78 31.84
N GLY A 5 6.58 6.04 31.43
CA GLY A 5 6.96 4.78 32.08
C GLY A 5 7.41 4.89 33.53
N ARG A 6 7.77 6.10 34.00
CA ARG A 6 8.07 6.36 35.42
C ARG A 6 6.84 6.78 36.25
N ALA A 7 5.79 7.26 35.58
CA ALA A 7 4.59 7.77 36.24
C ALA A 7 3.41 6.78 36.19
N SER A 8 3.43 5.84 35.26
CA SER A 8 2.35 4.85 35.08
C SER A 8 2.92 3.60 34.37
N ALA A 9 2.42 2.42 34.72
CA ALA A 9 2.76 1.19 34.01
C ALA A 9 2.24 1.30 32.59
N VAL A 10 3.11 1.09 31.59
CA VAL A 10 2.79 1.04 30.17
C VAL A 10 2.98 -0.40 29.72
N ASP A 11 1.91 -1.07 29.31
CA ASP A 11 1.94 -2.48 28.90
C ASP A 11 2.19 -2.66 27.40
N ARG A 12 1.81 -1.68 26.61
CA ARG A 12 1.90 -1.73 25.14
C ARG A 12 2.26 -0.37 24.56
N LEU A 13 3.01 -0.40 23.48
CA LEU A 13 3.32 0.77 22.65
C LEU A 13 3.11 0.37 21.18
N GLU A 14 2.17 1.02 20.51
CA GLU A 14 1.90 0.79 19.10
C GLU A 14 1.92 2.09 18.29
N THR A 15 2.11 1.98 16.99
CA THR A 15 2.04 3.10 16.05
C THR A 15 1.47 2.64 14.72
N VAL A 16 0.70 3.51 14.09
CA VAL A 16 0.21 3.36 12.70
C VAL A 16 1.01 4.22 11.73
N GLU A 17 1.86 5.11 12.26
CA GLU A 17 2.67 6.03 11.47
C GLU A 17 3.96 5.33 11.03
N GLU A 18 4.09 5.14 9.72
CA GLU A 18 5.21 4.45 9.08
C GLU A 18 6.58 4.97 9.53
N ARG A 19 6.72 6.30 9.67
CA ARG A 19 7.98 6.95 10.05
C ARG A 19 8.37 6.69 11.50
N LEU A 20 7.43 6.27 12.33
CA LEU A 20 7.64 6.04 13.77
C LEU A 20 7.83 4.56 14.11
N ILE A 21 7.71 3.64 13.14
CA ILE A 21 7.77 2.19 13.40
C ILE A 21 9.08 1.78 14.05
N GLU A 22 10.22 2.23 13.51
CA GLU A 22 11.54 1.92 14.10
C GLU A 22 11.74 2.58 15.48
N CYS A 23 11.32 3.84 15.62
CA CYS A 23 11.39 4.55 16.91
C CYS A 23 10.53 3.86 17.98
N ALA A 24 9.32 3.41 17.61
CA ALA A 24 8.44 2.67 18.50
C ALA A 24 9.04 1.30 18.88
N ALA A 25 9.65 0.60 17.93
CA ALA A 25 10.31 -0.68 18.17
C ALA A 25 11.52 -0.53 19.10
N ALA A 26 12.39 0.47 18.87
CA ALA A 26 13.51 0.79 19.75
C ALA A 26 13.06 1.14 21.17
N ALA A 27 11.97 1.92 21.31
CA ALA A 27 11.42 2.26 22.61
C ALA A 27 10.83 1.02 23.33
N ARG A 28 10.22 0.07 22.58
CA ARG A 28 9.77 -1.20 23.15
C ARG A 28 10.93 -2.03 23.71
N GLU A 29 12.01 -2.19 22.94
CA GLU A 29 13.20 -2.92 23.40
C GLU A 29 13.81 -2.27 24.65
N GLU A 30 13.96 -0.93 24.68
CA GLU A 30 14.50 -0.21 25.83
C GLU A 30 13.63 -0.36 27.09
N LEU A 31 12.31 -0.45 26.93
CA LEU A 31 11.36 -0.52 28.04
C LEU A 31 10.94 -1.97 28.39
N GLY A 32 11.43 -2.97 27.66
CA GLY A 32 11.02 -4.37 27.86
C GLY A 32 9.56 -4.63 27.50
N LEU A 33 8.98 -3.83 26.58
CA LEU A 33 7.59 -3.98 26.15
C LEU A 33 7.47 -4.97 25.01
N PRO A 34 6.43 -5.81 24.98
CA PRO A 34 6.19 -6.71 23.86
C PRO A 34 5.69 -5.96 22.61
N GLY A 35 5.91 -6.56 21.44
CA GLY A 35 5.48 -6.06 20.14
C GLY A 35 6.55 -6.26 19.08
N LEU A 36 6.39 -5.60 17.92
CA LEU A 36 7.32 -5.70 16.79
C LEU A 36 8.75 -5.36 17.21
N SER A 37 9.70 -6.27 16.98
CA SER A 37 11.13 -6.08 17.30
C SER A 37 11.76 -4.99 16.42
N LEU A 38 12.86 -4.40 16.87
CA LEU A 38 13.61 -3.42 16.07
C LEU A 38 14.17 -4.04 14.78
N ARG A 39 14.60 -5.32 14.83
CA ARG A 39 15.03 -6.06 13.64
C ARG A 39 13.90 -6.15 12.61
N SER A 40 12.72 -6.60 13.01
CA SER A 40 11.56 -6.73 12.12
C SER A 40 11.09 -5.36 11.60
N ALA A 41 11.08 -4.34 12.45
CA ALA A 41 10.76 -2.97 12.07
C ALA A 41 11.69 -2.45 10.97
N ARG A 42 13.00 -2.65 11.11
CA ARG A 42 14.01 -2.27 10.10
C ARG A 42 13.82 -3.02 8.79
N LEU A 43 13.60 -4.33 8.84
CA LEU A 43 13.35 -5.12 7.63
C LEU A 43 12.08 -4.68 6.88
N CYS A 44 11.06 -4.19 7.58
CA CYS A 44 9.86 -3.63 6.95
C CYS A 44 10.07 -2.21 6.39
N ARG A 45 11.17 -1.53 6.73
CA ARG A 45 11.49 -0.16 6.28
C ARG A 45 12.58 -0.09 5.23
N ASP A 46 13.58 -0.96 5.33
CA ASP A 46 14.71 -1.05 4.41
C ASP A 46 14.40 -2.04 3.27
N LYS A 47 13.94 -1.52 2.13
CA LYS A 47 13.51 -2.33 0.99
C LYS A 47 14.60 -3.28 0.47
N PRO A 48 15.87 -2.86 0.28
CA PRO A 48 16.96 -3.76 -0.09
C PRO A 48 17.21 -4.87 0.93
N ALA A 49 17.26 -4.54 2.23
CA ALA A 49 17.47 -5.53 3.29
C ALA A 49 16.30 -6.51 3.38
N MET A 50 15.07 -6.02 3.28
CA MET A 50 13.88 -6.88 3.20
C MET A 50 13.98 -7.87 2.04
N LYS A 51 14.25 -7.39 0.82
CA LYS A 51 14.35 -8.24 -0.36
C LYS A 51 15.51 -9.24 -0.28
N GLN A 52 16.60 -8.86 0.35
CA GLN A 52 17.68 -9.81 0.65
C GLN A 52 17.17 -10.95 1.54
N ALA A 53 16.50 -10.63 2.65
CA ALA A 53 15.94 -11.64 3.56
C ALA A 53 14.89 -12.53 2.85
N LEU A 54 14.07 -11.95 1.96
CA LEU A 54 13.11 -12.71 1.16
C LEU A 54 13.81 -13.68 0.19
N ARG A 55 14.87 -13.25 -0.51
CA ARG A 55 15.63 -14.09 -1.42
C ARG A 55 16.32 -15.26 -0.68
N GLU A 56 16.95 -14.97 0.45
CA GLU A 56 17.57 -16.01 1.31
C GLU A 56 16.55 -17.08 1.74
N ALA A 57 15.30 -16.67 1.99
CA ALA A 57 14.19 -17.57 2.28
C ALA A 57 13.53 -18.17 1.01
N ARG A 58 14.05 -17.92 -0.19
CA ARG A 58 13.48 -18.35 -1.46
C ARG A 58 12.03 -17.90 -1.64
N ILE A 59 11.75 -16.64 -1.32
CA ILE A 59 10.48 -15.98 -1.58
C ILE A 59 10.65 -15.13 -2.85
N PRO A 60 9.80 -15.31 -3.88
CA PRO A 60 9.89 -14.53 -5.10
C PRO A 60 9.71 -13.02 -4.83
N CYS A 61 10.70 -12.22 -5.20
CA CYS A 61 10.66 -10.77 -5.14
C CYS A 61 11.50 -10.18 -6.28
N ALA A 62 11.41 -8.87 -6.51
CA ALA A 62 12.24 -8.20 -7.49
C ALA A 62 13.74 -8.28 -7.12
N GLU A 63 14.62 -8.47 -8.12
CA GLU A 63 16.05 -8.24 -7.93
C GLU A 63 16.28 -6.79 -7.50
N SER A 64 17.12 -6.58 -6.49
CA SER A 64 17.31 -5.24 -5.93
C SER A 64 18.69 -5.10 -5.29
N ALA A 65 19.16 -3.85 -5.24
CA ALA A 65 20.37 -3.47 -4.51
C ALA A 65 20.21 -2.09 -3.88
N ALA A 66 20.93 -1.86 -2.77
CA ALA A 66 21.20 -0.52 -2.28
C ALA A 66 22.43 0.01 -3.01
N VAL A 67 22.35 1.21 -3.56
CA VAL A 67 23.44 1.85 -4.30
C VAL A 67 23.66 3.27 -3.77
N ALA A 68 24.93 3.67 -3.62
CA ALA A 68 25.32 5.00 -3.18
C ALA A 68 26.36 5.63 -4.16
N SER A 69 26.49 5.07 -5.35
CA SER A 69 27.36 5.61 -6.40
C SER A 69 26.82 5.32 -7.80
N LEU A 70 27.14 6.18 -8.76
CA LEU A 70 26.78 5.98 -10.16
C LEU A 70 27.43 4.72 -10.75
N GLY A 71 28.64 4.36 -10.29
CA GLY A 71 29.31 3.13 -10.72
C GLY A 71 28.53 1.89 -10.37
N ALA A 72 28.16 1.71 -9.10
CA ALA A 72 27.36 0.58 -8.62
C ALA A 72 25.96 0.54 -9.27
N LEU A 73 25.35 1.72 -9.48
CA LEU A 73 24.05 1.82 -10.15
C LEU A 73 24.11 1.36 -11.61
N ARG A 74 25.10 1.79 -12.36
CA ARG A 74 25.31 1.40 -13.77
C ARG A 74 25.68 -0.08 -13.89
N GLU A 75 26.49 -0.61 -12.97
CA GLU A 75 26.80 -2.05 -12.92
C GLU A 75 25.52 -2.88 -12.73
N PHE A 76 24.65 -2.48 -11.82
CA PHE A 76 23.34 -3.13 -11.65
C PHE A 76 22.53 -3.09 -12.94
N ALA A 77 22.45 -1.92 -13.60
CA ALA A 77 21.70 -1.74 -14.83
C ALA A 77 22.24 -2.59 -15.98
N LEU A 78 23.57 -2.69 -16.13
CA LEU A 78 24.19 -3.52 -17.16
C LEU A 78 23.94 -5.02 -16.94
N ARG A 79 23.87 -5.45 -15.68
CA ARG A 79 23.59 -6.86 -15.34
C ARG A 79 22.13 -7.21 -15.50
N GLN A 80 21.22 -6.33 -15.04
CA GLN A 80 19.79 -6.61 -14.97
C GLN A 80 19.04 -6.27 -16.28
N GLY A 81 19.50 -5.26 -17.02
CA GLY A 81 18.78 -4.68 -18.16
C GLY A 81 17.68 -3.70 -17.72
N PHE A 82 16.98 -3.14 -18.70
CA PHE A 82 15.88 -2.21 -18.51
C PHE A 82 14.52 -2.89 -18.85
N PRO A 83 13.40 -2.38 -18.31
CA PRO A 83 13.28 -1.22 -17.41
C PRO A 83 13.68 -1.53 -15.97
N LEU A 84 14.06 -0.48 -15.22
CA LEU A 84 14.38 -0.54 -13.80
C LEU A 84 13.53 0.43 -13.00
N ILE A 85 13.46 0.20 -11.69
CA ILE A 85 12.92 1.15 -10.72
C ILE A 85 14.08 1.70 -9.88
N LEU A 86 14.13 3.03 -9.75
CA LEU A 86 15.04 3.72 -8.83
C LEU A 86 14.19 4.53 -7.83
N LYS A 87 14.42 4.34 -6.53
CA LYS A 87 13.61 4.96 -5.46
C LYS A 87 14.41 5.16 -4.17
N PRO A 88 13.95 5.98 -3.21
CA PRO A 88 14.56 6.04 -1.88
C PRO A 88 14.52 4.67 -1.19
N ILE A 89 15.55 4.36 -0.37
CA ILE A 89 15.60 3.12 0.42
C ILE A 89 14.38 3.02 1.33
N ALA A 90 14.05 4.10 2.04
CA ALA A 90 12.90 4.20 2.93
C ALA A 90 11.96 5.32 2.44
N GLY A 91 10.95 4.97 1.64
CA GLY A 91 9.96 5.90 1.09
C GLY A 91 8.54 5.46 1.43
N LEU A 92 7.57 6.33 1.15
CA LEU A 92 6.14 6.12 1.34
C LEU A 92 5.37 6.49 0.08
N GLY A 93 4.35 5.67 -0.28
CA GLY A 93 3.37 6.02 -1.30
C GLY A 93 3.99 6.32 -2.67
N SER A 94 5.00 5.56 -3.07
CA SER A 94 5.71 5.70 -4.36
C SER A 94 6.32 7.09 -4.63
N GLN A 95 6.47 7.93 -3.61
CA GLN A 95 7.12 9.23 -3.75
C GLN A 95 8.56 9.08 -4.21
N GLN A 96 8.96 9.89 -5.19
CA GLN A 96 10.30 9.84 -5.81
C GLN A 96 10.67 8.43 -6.36
N THR A 97 9.68 7.68 -6.84
CA THR A 97 9.89 6.42 -7.54
C THR A 97 9.96 6.67 -9.03
N PHE A 98 11.06 6.29 -9.66
CA PHE A 98 11.33 6.49 -11.07
C PHE A 98 11.39 5.14 -11.80
N ARG A 99 10.52 4.94 -12.78
CA ARG A 99 10.71 3.91 -13.80
C ARG A 99 11.64 4.48 -14.85
N VAL A 100 12.72 3.78 -15.16
CA VAL A 100 13.74 4.19 -16.11
C VAL A 100 13.92 3.12 -17.19
N GLU A 101 14.00 3.54 -18.43
CA GLU A 101 14.06 2.67 -19.61
C GLU A 101 15.39 2.75 -20.36
N SER A 102 16.27 3.64 -19.90
CA SER A 102 17.60 3.85 -20.50
C SER A 102 18.61 4.33 -19.49
N MET A 103 19.90 4.21 -19.85
CA MET A 103 20.99 4.73 -19.03
C MET A 103 20.89 6.24 -18.81
N ALA A 104 20.43 7.00 -19.82
CA ALA A 104 20.24 8.44 -19.70
C ALA A 104 19.14 8.81 -18.70
N GLU A 105 18.06 8.04 -18.65
CA GLU A 105 17.00 8.22 -17.64
C GLU A 105 17.47 7.81 -16.25
N LEU A 106 18.24 6.73 -16.16
CA LEU A 106 18.85 6.27 -14.91
C LEU A 106 19.73 7.36 -14.30
N ASP A 107 20.57 8.01 -15.10
CA ASP A 107 21.46 9.10 -14.67
C ASP A 107 20.63 10.32 -14.16
N ARG A 108 19.55 10.68 -14.84
CA ARG A 108 18.64 11.75 -14.39
C ARG A 108 17.97 11.40 -13.04
N ALA A 109 17.45 10.20 -12.93
CA ALA A 109 16.85 9.72 -11.69
C ALA A 109 17.85 9.67 -10.53
N ALA A 110 19.08 9.22 -10.81
CA ALA A 110 20.17 9.22 -9.85
C ALA A 110 20.57 10.63 -9.36
N GLN A 111 20.51 11.62 -10.26
CA GLN A 111 20.69 13.04 -9.86
C GLN A 111 19.57 13.51 -8.94
N ALA A 112 18.31 13.22 -9.28
CA ALA A 112 17.14 13.61 -8.47
C ALA A 112 17.18 13.01 -7.05
N LEU A 113 17.70 11.79 -6.90
CA LEU A 113 17.85 11.10 -5.61
C LEU A 113 19.20 11.35 -4.92
N GLY A 114 20.09 12.17 -5.49
CA GLY A 114 21.37 12.50 -4.86
C GLY A 114 22.42 11.37 -4.90
N VAL A 115 22.23 10.29 -5.67
CA VAL A 115 23.18 9.17 -5.77
C VAL A 115 24.56 9.63 -6.25
N HIS A 116 24.62 10.65 -7.11
CA HIS A 116 25.88 11.27 -7.56
C HIS A 116 26.64 11.99 -6.43
N ARG A 117 26.00 12.28 -5.29
CA ARG A 117 26.59 12.86 -4.08
C ARG A 117 26.85 11.83 -2.98
N GLY A 118 26.60 10.54 -3.26
CA GLY A 118 26.77 9.48 -2.30
C GLY A 118 25.51 9.18 -1.45
N GLU A 119 24.36 9.79 -1.77
CA GLU A 119 23.10 9.44 -1.12
C GLU A 119 22.66 8.05 -1.55
N ALA A 120 22.20 7.24 -0.61
CA ALA A 120 21.81 5.87 -0.88
C ALA A 120 20.39 5.78 -1.47
N ALA A 121 20.25 4.99 -2.54
CA ALA A 121 18.96 4.68 -3.17
C ALA A 121 18.81 3.17 -3.37
N ALA A 122 17.55 2.71 -3.52
CA ALA A 122 17.24 1.37 -3.94
C ALA A 122 17.06 1.33 -5.46
N VAL A 123 17.77 0.43 -6.13
CA VAL A 123 17.55 0.08 -7.53
C VAL A 123 16.95 -1.31 -7.61
N GLU A 124 15.94 -1.49 -8.46
CA GLU A 124 15.18 -2.74 -8.56
C GLU A 124 14.86 -3.09 -10.01
N GLU A 125 14.75 -4.38 -10.30
CA GLU A 125 14.08 -4.90 -11.49
C GLU A 125 12.65 -4.32 -11.57
N PHE A 126 12.23 -3.85 -12.74
CA PHE A 126 10.83 -3.55 -12.97
C PHE A 126 10.02 -4.85 -13.08
N VAL A 127 9.05 -5.02 -12.23
CA VAL A 127 8.15 -6.19 -12.27
C VAL A 127 6.91 -5.82 -13.07
N GLU A 128 6.79 -6.41 -14.26
CA GLU A 128 5.60 -6.28 -15.09
C GLU A 128 4.48 -7.16 -14.53
N GLY A 129 3.27 -6.61 -14.47
CA GLY A 129 2.10 -7.36 -14.05
C GLY A 129 1.04 -6.52 -13.36
N HIS A 130 -0.02 -7.21 -12.95
CA HIS A 130 -1.08 -6.66 -12.14
C HIS A 130 -0.60 -6.46 -10.71
N GLU A 131 -0.91 -5.31 -10.13
CA GLU A 131 -0.51 -4.92 -8.79
C GLU A 131 -1.67 -5.07 -7.81
N GLY A 132 -1.37 -5.54 -6.62
CA GLY A 132 -2.32 -5.60 -5.52
C GLY A 132 -1.62 -5.67 -4.16
N PHE A 133 -2.42 -5.83 -3.13
CA PHE A 133 -1.88 -5.95 -1.78
C PHE A 133 -2.65 -7.00 -0.95
N TYR A 134 -1.94 -7.53 0.04
CA TYR A 134 -2.41 -8.51 0.98
C TYR A 134 -2.19 -7.98 2.39
N ASP A 135 -3.29 -7.74 3.08
CA ASP A 135 -3.31 -7.14 4.40
C ASP A 135 -3.69 -8.18 5.45
N THR A 136 -3.02 -8.11 6.60
CA THR A 136 -3.33 -9.04 7.68
C THR A 136 -3.40 -8.36 9.05
N ILE A 137 -4.06 -9.03 9.98
CA ILE A 137 -3.78 -8.94 11.42
C ILE A 137 -3.20 -10.28 11.82
N SER A 138 -1.94 -10.27 12.24
CA SER A 138 -1.20 -11.47 12.64
C SER A 138 -1.02 -11.53 14.16
N ILE A 139 -0.99 -12.73 14.72
CA ILE A 139 -0.69 -13.02 16.13
C ILE A 139 0.32 -14.15 16.16
N ALA A 140 1.44 -13.95 16.85
CA ALA A 140 2.54 -14.90 16.94
C ALA A 140 3.01 -15.43 15.56
N GLY A 141 3.13 -14.52 14.59
CA GLY A 141 3.59 -14.83 13.23
C GLY A 141 2.54 -15.51 12.32
N GLU A 142 1.30 -15.66 12.79
CA GLU A 142 0.23 -16.29 12.03
C GLU A 142 -0.89 -15.29 11.72
N PRO A 143 -1.23 -15.08 10.45
CA PRO A 143 -2.40 -14.30 10.06
C PRO A 143 -3.69 -14.86 10.64
N ARG A 144 -4.41 -14.04 11.40
CA ARG A 144 -5.73 -14.35 11.95
C ARG A 144 -6.84 -13.76 11.09
N LEU A 145 -6.57 -12.60 10.52
CA LEU A 145 -7.43 -11.98 9.50
C LEU A 145 -6.60 -11.70 8.27
N GLU A 146 -7.16 -11.99 7.10
CA GLU A 146 -6.51 -11.85 5.80
C GLU A 146 -7.44 -11.12 4.84
N PHE A 147 -6.92 -10.13 4.10
CA PHE A 147 -7.66 -9.38 3.10
C PHE A 147 -6.80 -9.22 1.85
N ILE A 148 -7.43 -9.21 0.67
CA ILE A 148 -6.75 -9.04 -0.62
C ILE A 148 -7.45 -7.91 -1.36
N SER A 149 -6.64 -7.01 -1.91
CA SER A 149 -7.11 -5.90 -2.73
C SER A 149 -6.24 -5.72 -3.95
N HIS A 150 -6.80 -5.08 -4.94
CA HIS A 150 -6.19 -4.84 -6.25
C HIS A 150 -6.17 -3.36 -6.55
N TYR A 151 -5.09 -2.89 -7.18
CA TYR A 151 -5.00 -1.55 -7.76
C TYR A 151 -5.44 -1.58 -9.23
N TYR A 152 -6.20 -0.58 -9.65
CA TYR A 152 -6.59 -0.37 -11.04
C TYR A 152 -6.44 1.11 -11.44
N PRO A 153 -5.46 1.41 -12.32
CA PRO A 153 -4.29 0.61 -12.69
C PRO A 153 -3.26 0.53 -11.56
N SER A 154 -2.01 0.11 -11.87
CA SER A 154 -0.90 0.11 -10.92
C SER A 154 -0.69 1.50 -10.30
N VAL A 155 -0.13 1.53 -9.08
CA VAL A 155 0.11 2.79 -8.34
C VAL A 155 0.97 3.76 -9.16
N LEU A 156 2.04 3.26 -9.77
CA LEU A 156 2.96 4.09 -10.56
C LEU A 156 2.27 4.72 -11.78
N GLU A 157 1.46 3.95 -12.50
CA GLU A 157 0.70 4.45 -13.64
C GLU A 157 -0.35 5.47 -13.20
N ALA A 158 -1.08 5.18 -12.13
CA ALA A 158 -2.07 6.09 -11.58
C ALA A 158 -1.48 7.44 -11.12
N LEU A 159 -0.26 7.45 -10.58
CA LEU A 159 0.43 8.67 -10.15
C LEU A 159 1.08 9.45 -11.32
N SER A 160 1.37 8.79 -12.44
CA SER A 160 1.99 9.42 -13.61
C SER A 160 1.00 10.11 -14.54
N ASN A 161 -0.29 9.77 -14.48
CA ASN A 161 -1.31 10.26 -15.41
C ASN A 161 -2.55 10.78 -14.66
N ARG A 162 -2.76 12.09 -14.72
CA ARG A 162 -3.91 12.77 -14.08
C ARG A 162 -5.27 12.35 -14.63
N ALA A 163 -5.33 11.95 -15.92
CA ALA A 163 -6.58 11.52 -16.55
C ALA A 163 -7.09 10.16 -16.02
N ILE A 164 -6.25 9.42 -15.33
CA ILE A 164 -6.63 8.15 -14.71
C ILE A 164 -7.39 8.40 -13.42
N ALA A 165 -8.50 7.71 -13.24
CA ALA A 165 -9.23 7.61 -12.00
C ALA A 165 -8.71 6.38 -11.22
N PRO A 166 -7.80 6.54 -10.23
CA PRO A 166 -7.26 5.40 -9.50
C PRO A 166 -8.35 4.69 -8.70
N GLN A 167 -8.25 3.37 -8.65
CA GLN A 167 -9.22 2.52 -7.97
C GLN A 167 -8.51 1.50 -7.08
N ILE A 168 -9.14 1.19 -5.97
CA ILE A 168 -8.79 0.07 -5.10
C ILE A 168 -10.02 -0.82 -4.98
N ALA A 169 -9.88 -2.11 -5.26
CA ALA A 169 -10.95 -3.08 -5.12
C ALA A 169 -10.56 -4.19 -4.15
N ALA A 170 -11.23 -4.25 -2.99
CA ALA A 170 -11.08 -5.31 -2.01
C ALA A 170 -12.01 -6.48 -2.37
N THR A 171 -11.42 -7.65 -2.61
CA THR A 171 -12.18 -8.82 -3.03
C THR A 171 -12.83 -9.56 -1.86
N ASN A 172 -14.05 -10.06 -2.06
CA ASN A 172 -14.70 -11.01 -1.17
C ASN A 172 -14.31 -12.47 -1.48
N ARG A 173 -13.46 -12.70 -2.49
CA ARG A 173 -13.05 -14.02 -3.00
C ARG A 173 -11.75 -14.53 -2.38
N VAL A 174 -11.33 -14.02 -1.21
CA VAL A 174 -10.03 -14.32 -0.55
C VAL A 174 -9.75 -15.82 -0.40
N GLY A 175 -10.80 -16.63 -0.21
CA GLY A 175 -10.68 -18.09 -0.07
C GLY A 175 -10.53 -18.87 -1.37
N MET A 176 -10.60 -18.24 -2.55
CA MET A 176 -10.48 -18.95 -3.83
C MET A 176 -9.09 -19.54 -4.03
N GLU A 177 -9.01 -20.61 -4.80
CA GLU A 177 -7.77 -21.32 -5.13
C GLU A 177 -6.74 -20.41 -5.82
N SER A 178 -7.20 -19.49 -6.66
CA SER A 178 -6.34 -18.50 -7.33
C SER A 178 -5.52 -17.61 -6.37
N TYR A 179 -5.94 -17.46 -5.12
CA TYR A 179 -5.21 -16.70 -4.10
C TYR A 179 -4.43 -17.57 -3.12
N ARG A 180 -4.40 -18.90 -3.31
CA ARG A 180 -3.70 -19.81 -2.40
C ARG A 180 -2.22 -19.48 -2.31
N GLU A 181 -1.55 -19.37 -3.46
CA GLU A 181 -0.11 -19.05 -3.53
C GLU A 181 0.20 -17.72 -2.83
N LEU A 182 -0.58 -16.67 -3.08
CA LEU A 182 -0.40 -15.37 -2.43
C LEU A 182 -0.50 -15.48 -0.91
N ARG A 183 -1.50 -16.19 -0.39
CA ARG A 183 -1.68 -16.36 1.06
C ARG A 183 -0.55 -17.19 1.68
N GLU A 184 -0.09 -18.25 1.02
CA GLU A 184 1.05 -19.05 1.47
C GLU A 184 2.34 -18.25 1.50
N LEU A 185 2.62 -17.48 0.42
CA LEU A 185 3.76 -16.56 0.37
C LEU A 185 3.67 -15.46 1.43
N GLY A 186 2.51 -14.86 1.62
CA GLY A 186 2.30 -13.84 2.63
C GLY A 186 2.61 -14.34 4.05
N ARG A 187 2.12 -15.53 4.42
CA ARG A 187 2.48 -16.18 5.69
C ARG A 187 3.97 -16.43 5.81
N LYS A 188 4.60 -16.89 4.73
CA LYS A 188 6.06 -17.13 4.71
C LYS A 188 6.84 -15.82 4.88
N VAL A 189 6.41 -14.71 4.24
CA VAL A 189 7.01 -13.38 4.42
C VAL A 189 6.93 -12.94 5.88
N ILE A 190 5.74 -12.99 6.49
CA ILE A 190 5.51 -12.60 7.88
C ILE A 190 6.46 -13.33 8.83
N ARG A 191 6.58 -14.67 8.69
CA ARG A 191 7.49 -15.48 9.51
C ARG A 191 8.97 -15.15 9.22
N THR A 192 9.37 -15.00 7.95
CA THR A 192 10.75 -14.69 7.54
C THR A 192 11.24 -13.37 8.12
N LEU A 193 10.38 -12.35 8.13
CA LEU A 193 10.72 -11.03 8.66
C LEU A 193 10.55 -10.94 10.19
N GLY A 194 10.08 -12.00 10.84
CA GLY A 194 9.87 -12.04 12.27
C GLY A 194 8.75 -11.11 12.75
N ILE A 195 7.72 -10.92 11.94
CA ILE A 195 6.55 -10.14 12.31
C ILE A 195 5.66 -11.02 13.18
N GLU A 196 5.66 -10.78 14.48
CA GLU A 196 4.89 -11.59 15.43
C GLU A 196 3.43 -11.13 15.51
N THR A 197 3.15 -10.09 16.31
CA THR A 197 1.80 -9.54 16.45
C THR A 197 1.78 -8.14 15.88
N SER A 198 1.13 -7.98 14.73
CA SER A 198 1.04 -6.71 14.02
C SER A 198 -0.05 -6.74 12.97
N ALA A 199 -0.52 -5.55 12.56
CA ALA A 199 -1.14 -5.37 11.27
C ALA A 199 -0.04 -5.31 10.20
N THR A 200 -0.32 -5.79 8.99
CA THR A 200 0.61 -5.69 7.86
C THR A 200 -0.10 -5.25 6.59
N HIS A 201 0.65 -4.56 5.75
CA HIS A 201 0.27 -4.18 4.39
C HIS A 201 1.39 -4.63 3.45
N MET A 202 1.12 -5.66 2.63
CA MET A 202 2.09 -6.29 1.75
C MET A 202 1.68 -6.13 0.29
N GLU A 203 2.50 -5.46 -0.49
CA GLU A 203 2.29 -5.28 -1.93
C GLU A 203 2.89 -6.43 -2.73
N TRP A 204 2.19 -6.81 -3.80
CA TRP A 204 2.56 -7.89 -4.71
C TRP A 204 2.26 -7.54 -6.16
N PHE A 205 2.98 -8.19 -7.07
CA PHE A 205 2.73 -8.19 -8.50
C PHE A 205 2.50 -9.60 -9.00
N PHE A 206 1.60 -9.75 -9.96
CA PHE A 206 1.38 -11.00 -10.68
C PHE A 206 1.41 -10.74 -12.19
N GLY A 207 2.36 -11.37 -12.88
CA GLY A 207 2.59 -11.17 -14.30
C GLY A 207 3.29 -12.35 -14.97
N PRO A 208 3.94 -12.14 -16.11
CA PRO A 208 4.59 -13.21 -16.88
C PRO A 208 5.66 -14.00 -16.10
N LYS A 209 6.26 -13.37 -15.07
CA LYS A 209 7.25 -14.01 -14.18
C LYS A 209 6.62 -14.60 -12.90
N GLY A 210 5.30 -14.79 -12.87
CA GLY A 210 4.55 -15.29 -11.71
C GLY A 210 4.33 -14.23 -10.63
N LEU A 211 4.03 -14.71 -9.42
CA LEU A 211 3.79 -13.87 -8.25
C LEU A 211 5.11 -13.40 -7.65
N LYS A 212 5.26 -12.10 -7.43
CA LYS A 212 6.41 -11.48 -6.77
C LYS A 212 5.96 -10.54 -5.65
N ILE A 213 6.62 -10.63 -4.51
CA ILE A 213 6.42 -9.70 -3.39
C ILE A 213 7.20 -8.42 -3.67
N SER A 214 6.54 -7.28 -3.54
CA SER A 214 7.13 -5.95 -3.72
C SER A 214 7.70 -5.40 -2.42
N GLU A 215 6.83 -5.16 -1.45
CA GLU A 215 7.21 -4.67 -0.12
C GLU A 215 6.17 -5.05 0.94
N ILE A 216 6.53 -4.90 2.20
CA ILE A 216 5.60 -5.05 3.33
C ILE A 216 5.89 -4.01 4.40
N GLY A 217 4.84 -3.34 4.87
CA GLY A 217 4.85 -2.49 6.05
C GLY A 217 4.20 -3.20 7.24
N ALA A 218 4.81 -3.12 8.43
CA ALA A 218 4.25 -3.67 9.65
C ALA A 218 3.30 -2.66 10.33
N ARG A 219 2.25 -2.30 9.62
CA ARG A 219 1.22 -1.35 10.03
C ARG A 219 -0.06 -1.53 9.20
N PRO A 220 -1.20 -0.95 9.65
CA PRO A 220 -2.38 -0.84 8.80
C PRO A 220 -2.10 -0.11 7.47
N PRO A 221 -2.82 -0.45 6.38
CA PRO A 221 -2.77 0.32 5.14
C PRO A 221 -3.25 1.76 5.34
N GLY A 222 -2.80 2.65 4.46
CA GLY A 222 -3.28 4.02 4.38
C GLY A 222 -4.68 4.13 3.80
N GLU A 223 -5.06 5.36 3.37
CA GLU A 223 -6.24 5.64 2.56
C GLU A 223 -7.57 5.12 3.16
N ARG A 224 -7.59 4.83 4.48
CA ARG A 224 -8.73 4.23 5.18
C ARG A 224 -9.22 2.94 4.53
N ILE A 225 -8.32 2.11 4.01
CA ILE A 225 -8.64 0.83 3.36
C ILE A 225 -9.36 -0.11 4.34
N TRP A 226 -9.05 -0.04 5.62
CA TRP A 226 -9.76 -0.83 6.63
C TRP A 226 -11.26 -0.56 6.69
N ASP A 227 -11.73 0.66 6.34
CA ASP A 227 -13.16 0.93 6.24
C ASP A 227 -13.82 0.07 5.14
N LEU A 228 -13.09 -0.18 4.02
CA LEU A 228 -13.56 -1.09 2.98
C LEU A 228 -13.72 -2.51 3.54
N TYR A 229 -12.70 -2.98 4.27
CA TYR A 229 -12.74 -4.32 4.87
C TYR A 229 -13.82 -4.47 5.92
N CYS A 230 -14.03 -3.45 6.77
CA CYS A 230 -15.10 -3.45 7.77
C CYS A 230 -16.46 -3.61 7.11
N VAL A 231 -16.76 -2.82 6.08
CA VAL A 231 -18.04 -2.88 5.35
C VAL A 231 -18.19 -4.18 4.56
N GLY A 232 -17.11 -4.64 3.90
CA GLY A 232 -17.15 -5.85 3.08
C GLY A 232 -17.33 -7.14 3.88
N ASN A 233 -16.98 -7.12 5.17
CA ASN A 233 -16.89 -8.31 6.00
C ASN A 233 -17.74 -8.25 7.28
N ASP A 234 -18.56 -7.22 7.45
CA ASP A 234 -19.44 -7.03 8.63
C ASP A 234 -18.67 -7.13 9.96
N LEU A 235 -17.49 -6.47 10.08
CA LEU A 235 -16.68 -6.54 11.28
C LEU A 235 -16.05 -5.18 11.65
N ASP A 236 -15.67 -5.05 12.92
CA ASP A 236 -14.82 -3.95 13.42
C ASP A 236 -13.34 -4.38 13.40
N LEU A 237 -12.63 -4.02 12.33
CA LEU A 237 -11.23 -4.37 12.16
C LEU A 237 -10.31 -3.60 13.12
N TYR A 238 -10.70 -2.38 13.49
CA TYR A 238 -9.95 -1.57 14.46
C TYR A 238 -10.01 -2.18 15.87
N GLY A 239 -11.18 -2.61 16.28
CA GLY A 239 -11.39 -3.34 17.54
C GLY A 239 -10.71 -4.72 17.52
N ALA A 240 -10.74 -5.43 16.39
CA ALA A 240 -10.02 -6.70 16.21
C ALA A 240 -8.51 -6.53 16.37
N TRP A 241 -7.93 -5.47 15.79
CA TRP A 241 -6.51 -5.15 15.96
C TRP A 241 -6.15 -4.78 17.40
N ALA A 242 -6.94 -3.93 18.04
CA ALA A 242 -6.75 -3.64 19.46
C ALA A 242 -6.81 -4.90 20.33
N SER A 243 -7.73 -5.83 20.05
CA SER A 243 -7.81 -7.12 20.74
C SER A 243 -6.59 -8.01 20.49
N ALA A 244 -6.09 -8.05 19.24
CA ALA A 244 -4.86 -8.77 18.90
C ALA A 244 -3.67 -8.28 19.73
N VAL A 245 -3.47 -6.96 19.77
CA VAL A 245 -2.35 -6.33 20.50
C VAL A 245 -2.47 -6.48 22.00
N LEU A 246 -3.66 -6.23 22.56
CA LEU A 246 -3.85 -6.17 24.02
C LEU A 246 -4.09 -7.55 24.63
N ARG A 247 -4.75 -8.46 23.91
CA ARG A 247 -5.23 -9.74 24.46
C ARG A 247 -4.62 -10.96 23.75
N GLY A 248 -3.86 -10.78 22.67
CA GLY A 248 -3.29 -11.88 21.87
C GLY A 248 -4.35 -12.75 21.20
N ARG A 249 -5.53 -12.22 20.89
CA ARG A 249 -6.62 -12.97 20.25
C ARG A 249 -7.48 -12.11 19.34
N VAL A 250 -8.05 -12.73 18.33
CA VAL A 250 -9.05 -12.17 17.42
C VAL A 250 -10.21 -13.15 17.34
N GLU A 251 -11.40 -12.69 17.71
CA GLU A 251 -12.65 -13.48 17.67
C GLU A 251 -13.47 -13.16 16.40
N ALA A 252 -13.18 -12.05 15.74
CA ALA A 252 -13.89 -11.62 14.55
C ALA A 252 -13.71 -12.62 13.40
N VAL A 253 -14.80 -12.97 12.74
CA VAL A 253 -14.83 -13.82 11.55
C VAL A 253 -15.33 -13.00 10.37
N PRO A 254 -14.52 -12.80 9.31
CA PRO A 254 -14.95 -12.06 8.13
C PRO A 254 -16.12 -12.75 7.42
N SER A 255 -17.21 -12.04 7.15
CA SER A 255 -18.38 -12.60 6.45
C SER A 255 -18.14 -12.89 4.97
N ARG A 256 -17.21 -12.17 4.33
CA ARG A 256 -16.91 -12.27 2.90
C ARG A 256 -18.11 -12.03 1.98
N ARG A 257 -19.14 -11.33 2.46
CA ARG A 257 -20.37 -11.15 1.71
C ARG A 257 -20.27 -10.15 0.58
N LEU A 258 -19.49 -9.10 0.78
CA LEU A 258 -19.40 -7.99 -0.17
C LEU A 258 -17.95 -7.75 -0.60
N ALA A 259 -17.77 -7.56 -1.88
CA ALA A 259 -16.62 -6.84 -2.41
C ALA A 259 -16.82 -5.34 -2.15
N THR A 260 -15.74 -4.62 -1.87
CA THR A 260 -15.78 -3.17 -1.63
C THR A 260 -14.68 -2.48 -2.39
N GLY A 261 -14.89 -1.23 -2.78
CA GLY A 261 -13.88 -0.50 -3.53
C GLY A 261 -13.95 1.00 -3.33
N SER A 262 -12.88 1.65 -3.72
CA SER A 262 -12.75 3.10 -3.75
C SER A 262 -12.32 3.55 -5.13
N VAL A 263 -13.00 4.54 -5.70
CA VAL A 263 -12.61 5.19 -6.94
C VAL A 263 -12.39 6.68 -6.68
N GLN A 264 -11.27 7.21 -7.20
CA GLN A 264 -10.86 8.59 -7.07
C GLN A 264 -11.01 9.30 -8.41
N VAL A 265 -11.78 10.36 -8.47
CA VAL A 265 -11.93 11.15 -9.69
C VAL A 265 -11.17 12.46 -9.53
N ARG A 266 -10.14 12.63 -10.34
CA ARG A 266 -9.25 13.79 -10.31
C ARG A 266 -9.74 14.91 -11.21
N PRO A 267 -9.48 16.16 -10.85
CA PRO A 267 -9.71 17.28 -11.76
C PRO A 267 -8.73 17.25 -12.95
N GLU A 268 -9.12 17.86 -14.06
CA GLU A 268 -8.32 17.92 -15.29
C GLU A 268 -7.00 18.69 -15.14
N GLY A 269 -6.93 19.60 -14.16
CA GLY A 269 -5.76 20.43 -13.90
C GLY A 269 -5.71 20.89 -12.44
N ASP A 270 -4.68 21.66 -12.11
CA ASP A 270 -4.59 22.37 -10.84
C ASP A 270 -5.39 23.68 -10.93
N GLY A 271 -5.92 24.14 -9.81
CA GLY A 271 -6.75 25.34 -9.73
C GLY A 271 -7.82 25.23 -8.65
N ARG A 272 -9.02 25.71 -8.95
CA ARG A 272 -10.19 25.59 -8.08
C ARG A 272 -11.31 24.88 -8.81
N VAL A 273 -11.99 23.97 -8.13
CA VAL A 273 -13.16 23.27 -8.68
C VAL A 273 -14.19 24.29 -9.16
N SER A 274 -14.55 24.24 -10.44
CA SER A 274 -15.55 25.12 -11.05
C SER A 274 -16.90 24.42 -11.27
N GLY A 275 -16.93 23.10 -11.29
CA GLY A 275 -18.15 22.31 -11.45
C GLY A 275 -17.89 20.85 -11.70
N TYR A 276 -18.98 20.12 -11.95
CA TYR A 276 -18.99 18.69 -12.21
C TYR A 276 -19.88 18.38 -13.42
N GLU A 277 -19.39 17.58 -14.35
CA GLU A 277 -20.23 17.01 -15.41
C GLU A 277 -20.65 15.60 -15.03
N HIS A 278 -21.87 15.22 -15.36
CA HIS A 278 -22.50 13.93 -15.11
C HIS A 278 -22.63 13.52 -13.62
N LEU A 279 -22.42 14.44 -12.66
CA LEU A 279 -22.49 14.11 -11.24
C LEU A 279 -23.88 13.57 -10.83
N GLY A 280 -24.96 14.16 -11.33
CA GLY A 280 -26.34 13.70 -11.02
C GLY A 280 -26.57 12.27 -11.49
N GLU A 281 -26.18 11.96 -12.72
CA GLU A 281 -26.26 10.62 -13.31
C GLU A 281 -25.46 9.58 -12.50
N VAL A 282 -24.21 9.95 -12.13
CA VAL A 282 -23.37 9.09 -11.31
C VAL A 282 -24.01 8.82 -9.95
N LEU A 283 -24.45 9.85 -9.25
CA LEU A 283 -25.06 9.71 -7.91
C LEU A 283 -26.34 8.88 -7.93
N GLU A 284 -27.16 8.99 -8.98
CA GLU A 284 -28.36 8.19 -9.13
C GLU A 284 -28.02 6.72 -9.34
N ARG A 285 -27.12 6.40 -10.26
CA ARG A 285 -26.74 5.02 -10.58
C ARG A 285 -26.06 4.31 -9.41
N ILE A 286 -25.17 4.98 -8.66
CA ILE A 286 -24.45 4.36 -7.54
C ILE A 286 -25.23 4.32 -6.23
N ARG A 287 -26.41 4.95 -6.15
CA ARG A 287 -27.20 5.10 -4.92
C ARG A 287 -27.36 3.78 -4.12
N PRO A 288 -27.62 2.61 -4.72
CA PRO A 288 -27.75 1.36 -4.00
C PRO A 288 -26.42 0.85 -3.38
N TRP A 289 -25.30 1.25 -3.95
CA TRP A 289 -24.00 0.65 -3.70
C TRP A 289 -23.02 1.54 -2.93
N VAL A 290 -23.21 2.86 -2.97
CA VAL A 290 -22.34 3.82 -2.30
C VAL A 290 -22.59 3.83 -0.79
N PHE A 291 -21.52 3.68 0.00
CA PHE A 291 -21.61 3.78 1.45
C PHE A 291 -20.83 4.97 2.03
N ALA A 292 -19.89 5.55 1.26
CA ALA A 292 -19.21 6.79 1.61
C ALA A 292 -18.75 7.53 0.35
N LYS A 293 -18.68 8.85 0.42
CA LYS A 293 -18.19 9.70 -0.66
C LYS A 293 -17.74 11.04 -0.15
N GLU A 294 -16.87 11.69 -0.90
CA GLU A 294 -16.56 13.12 -0.78
C GLU A 294 -16.63 13.77 -2.16
N ILE A 295 -17.31 14.89 -2.24
CA ILE A 295 -17.43 15.70 -3.45
C ILE A 295 -17.02 17.12 -3.05
N PRO A 296 -15.81 17.59 -3.41
CA PRO A 296 -15.37 18.93 -3.06
C PRO A 296 -16.33 20.01 -3.53
N ALA A 297 -16.61 20.99 -2.69
CA ALA A 297 -17.45 22.12 -3.06
C ALA A 297 -16.80 22.96 -4.20
N VAL A 298 -17.63 23.55 -5.06
CA VAL A 298 -17.18 24.52 -6.05
C VAL A 298 -16.42 25.65 -5.35
N GLY A 299 -15.27 26.03 -5.91
CA GLY A 299 -14.32 27.01 -5.32
C GLY A 299 -13.23 26.39 -4.46
N ARG A 300 -13.31 25.10 -4.06
CA ARG A 300 -12.24 24.42 -3.32
C ARG A 300 -10.99 24.27 -4.20
N ALA A 301 -9.81 24.55 -3.63
CA ALA A 301 -8.55 24.33 -4.32
C ALA A 301 -8.33 22.84 -4.61
N THR A 302 -7.76 22.53 -5.77
CA THR A 302 -7.34 21.16 -6.11
C THR A 302 -6.08 20.79 -5.33
N VAL A 303 -5.78 19.50 -5.31
CA VAL A 303 -4.56 18.95 -4.72
C VAL A 303 -3.71 18.38 -5.84
N ALA A 304 -2.41 18.65 -5.81
CA ALA A 304 -1.48 18.12 -6.78
C ALA A 304 -1.46 16.58 -6.76
N ILE A 305 -1.28 15.97 -7.93
CA ILE A 305 -1.35 14.50 -8.10
C ILE A 305 -0.34 13.75 -7.20
N GLU A 306 0.81 14.36 -6.95
CA GLU A 306 1.89 13.78 -6.13
C GLU A 306 1.55 13.72 -4.64
N LYS A 307 0.48 14.40 -4.21
CA LYS A 307 0.04 14.42 -2.81
C LYS A 307 -0.86 13.24 -2.42
N GLY A 308 -1.11 12.32 -3.34
CA GLY A 308 -1.74 11.04 -3.04
C GLY A 308 -3.10 10.76 -3.66
N TYR A 309 -3.70 9.68 -3.23
CA TYR A 309 -4.92 9.12 -3.81
C TYR A 309 -6.19 9.90 -3.43
N LEU A 310 -6.33 10.37 -2.18
CA LEU A 310 -7.55 10.98 -1.63
C LEU A 310 -7.72 12.48 -1.92
N ALA A 311 -7.08 12.98 -2.96
CA ALA A 311 -7.01 14.43 -3.17
C ALA A 311 -8.26 15.10 -3.74
N ASN A 312 -9.26 14.34 -4.22
CA ASN A 312 -10.33 14.87 -5.07
C ASN A 312 -11.69 14.21 -4.77
N ALA A 313 -12.63 14.26 -5.71
CA ALA A 313 -13.87 13.53 -5.54
C ALA A 313 -13.61 12.04 -5.45
N TRP A 314 -14.17 11.39 -4.44
CA TRP A 314 -14.04 9.96 -4.29
C TRP A 314 -15.36 9.32 -3.85
N PHE A 315 -15.53 8.04 -4.24
CA PHE A 315 -16.68 7.22 -3.89
C PHE A 315 -16.19 5.88 -3.38
N ARG A 316 -16.81 5.39 -2.29
CA ARG A 316 -16.63 4.06 -1.78
C ARG A 316 -17.88 3.25 -1.98
N LEU A 317 -17.70 2.11 -2.63
CA LEU A 317 -18.79 1.26 -3.10
C LEU A 317 -18.68 -0.12 -2.48
N ARG A 318 -19.83 -0.80 -2.43
CA ARG A 318 -19.95 -2.20 -2.02
C ARG A 318 -20.85 -2.94 -3.02
N HIS A 319 -20.54 -4.20 -3.31
CA HIS A 319 -21.34 -5.03 -4.20
C HIS A 319 -21.16 -6.51 -3.81
N THR A 320 -22.19 -7.34 -4.03
CA THR A 320 -22.09 -8.79 -3.79
C THR A 320 -21.16 -9.48 -4.80
N ASP A 321 -21.14 -8.97 -6.03
CA ASP A 321 -20.26 -9.42 -7.10
C ASP A 321 -19.08 -8.48 -7.27
N TYR A 322 -17.86 -9.04 -7.35
CA TYR A 322 -16.61 -8.30 -7.47
C TYR A 322 -16.44 -7.67 -8.86
N ASP A 323 -16.84 -8.38 -9.90
CA ASP A 323 -16.63 -7.92 -11.28
C ASP A 323 -17.59 -6.75 -11.59
N GLU A 324 -18.84 -6.84 -11.14
CA GLU A 324 -19.80 -5.73 -11.21
C GLU A 324 -19.33 -4.50 -10.42
N LEU A 325 -18.69 -4.69 -9.26
CA LEU A 325 -18.07 -3.59 -8.51
C LEU A 325 -17.01 -2.88 -9.35
N CYS A 326 -16.12 -3.65 -9.97
CA CYS A 326 -15.05 -3.11 -10.81
C CYS A 326 -15.59 -2.37 -12.04
N GLU A 327 -16.60 -2.91 -12.71
CA GLU A 327 -17.28 -2.25 -13.81
C GLU A 327 -17.92 -0.93 -13.40
N LEU A 328 -18.59 -0.91 -12.25
CA LEU A 328 -19.21 0.30 -11.71
C LEU A 328 -18.17 1.38 -11.39
N MET A 329 -17.04 1.02 -10.78
CA MET A 329 -15.94 1.96 -10.51
C MET A 329 -15.31 2.48 -11.80
N ASN A 330 -15.08 1.61 -12.78
CA ASN A 330 -14.59 1.99 -14.10
C ASN A 330 -15.54 2.98 -14.80
N TRP A 331 -16.83 2.70 -14.74
CA TRP A 331 -17.84 3.60 -15.30
C TRP A 331 -17.81 4.98 -14.65
N ILE A 332 -17.74 5.07 -13.32
CA ILE A 332 -17.61 6.34 -12.58
C ILE A 332 -16.39 7.12 -13.08
N GLY A 333 -15.22 6.48 -13.13
CA GLY A 333 -13.96 7.11 -13.53
C GLY A 333 -13.99 7.67 -14.96
N ARG A 334 -14.73 7.03 -15.87
CA ARG A 334 -14.88 7.49 -17.25
C ARG A 334 -15.94 8.58 -17.40
N THR A 335 -16.99 8.54 -16.60
CA THR A 335 -18.19 9.40 -16.76
C THR A 335 -18.04 10.72 -16.02
N LEU A 336 -17.68 10.70 -14.73
CA LEU A 336 -17.60 11.91 -13.93
C LEU A 336 -16.40 12.77 -14.33
N LYS A 337 -16.66 14.07 -14.61
CA LYS A 337 -15.58 15.05 -14.86
C LYS A 337 -15.59 16.14 -13.81
N VAL A 338 -14.42 16.42 -13.23
CA VAL A 338 -14.20 17.51 -12.27
C VAL A 338 -13.57 18.67 -13.00
N ARG A 339 -14.34 19.74 -13.24
CA ARG A 339 -13.91 20.93 -13.94
C ARG A 339 -13.18 21.89 -13.00
N VAL A 340 -12.17 22.57 -13.51
CA VAL A 340 -11.34 23.54 -12.77
C VAL A 340 -11.25 24.88 -13.49
N ARG A 341 -10.90 25.91 -12.76
CA ARG A 341 -10.59 27.26 -13.26
C ARG A 341 -9.39 27.85 -12.52
#